data_be804b303200433e1c060652d1a4be3c
#
_entry.id   be804b303200433e1c060652d1a4be3c
#
_cell.length_a   1.000
_cell.length_b   1.000
_cell.length_c   1.000
_cell.angle_alpha   90.00
_cell.angle_beta   90.00
_cell.angle_gamma   90.00
#
_symmetry.space_group_name_H-M   'P 1'
#
loop_
_entity.id
_entity.type
_entity.pdbx_description
1 polymer ?
#
loop_
_entity_poly.entity_id
_entity_poly.type
_entity_poly.pdbx_seq_one_letter_code
_entity_poly.pdbx_strand_id
1 'polypeptide(L)' 'MAGQIRITPDQMRSRANEYRVEADNVGNVISRMDTLLNALQSEWEGEASAAYE' A
#
# COMPACT_ATOMS: atom_id res chain seq x y z
N MET A 1 26.64 24.98 14.23
CA MET A 1 25.59 24.18 14.68
C MET A 1 24.93 23.37 13.62
N ALA A 2 25.07 22.12 13.79
CA ALA A 2 24.57 21.21 12.82
C ALA A 2 23.11 21.12 12.96
N GLY A 3 22.24 21.48 12.54
CA GLY A 3 20.84 21.26 12.78
C GLY A 3 19.91 22.19 12.08
N GLN A 4 20.47 23.15 11.39
CA GLN A 4 19.62 24.05 10.65
C GLN A 4 19.39 23.51 9.26
N ILE A 5 18.24 22.96 9.06
CA ILE A 5 17.82 22.52 7.75
C ILE A 5 17.07 23.68 7.11
N ARG A 6 17.62 24.19 6.06
CA ARG A 6 16.97 25.25 5.33
C ARG A 6 16.18 24.65 4.18
N ILE A 7 14.90 24.52 4.39
CA ILE A 7 14.01 24.03 3.36
C ILE A 7 13.14 25.19 2.90
N THR A 8 13.12 25.42 1.62
CA THR A 8 12.25 26.44 1.05
C THR A 8 10.82 25.94 1.00
N PRO A 9 9.83 26.82 0.96
CA PRO A 9 8.44 26.39 0.82
C PRO A 9 8.20 25.50 -0.40
N ASP A 10 8.89 25.79 -1.51
CA ASP A 10 8.77 24.99 -2.73
C ASP A 10 9.30 23.57 -2.50
N GLN A 11 10.43 23.46 -1.81
CA GLN A 11 10.99 22.15 -1.48
C GLN A 11 10.07 21.38 -0.54
N MET A 12 9.44 22.07 0.38
CA MET A 12 8.48 21.44 1.29
C MET A 12 7.29 20.87 0.53
N ARG A 13 6.76 21.63 -0.41
CA ARG A 13 5.64 21.18 -1.22
C ARG A 13 6.01 19.98 -2.06
N SER A 14 7.20 20.02 -2.65
CA SER A 14 7.73 18.93 -3.44
C SER A 14 7.82 17.65 -2.62
N ARG A 15 8.37 17.76 -1.42
CA ARG A 15 8.51 16.61 -0.52
C ARG A 15 7.16 16.09 -0.08
N ALA A 16 6.25 16.99 0.27
CA ALA A 16 4.91 16.60 0.67
C ALA A 16 4.22 15.84 -0.46
N ASN A 17 4.43 16.29 -1.69
CA ASN A 17 3.87 15.65 -2.87
C ASN A 17 4.45 14.25 -3.07
N GLU A 18 5.76 14.12 -2.89
CA GLU A 18 6.43 12.82 -2.99
C GLU A 18 5.87 11.83 -1.98
N TYR A 19 5.68 12.28 -0.75
CA TYR A 19 5.13 11.43 0.30
C TYR A 19 3.70 11.02 0.00
N ARG A 20 2.93 11.93 -0.57
CA ARG A 20 1.56 11.62 -0.95
C ARG A 20 1.51 10.55 -2.04
N VAL A 21 2.37 10.69 -3.04
CA VAL A 21 2.45 9.71 -4.13
C VAL A 21 2.82 8.34 -3.57
N GLU A 22 3.79 8.31 -2.68
CA GLU A 22 4.21 7.05 -2.07
C GLU A 22 3.10 6.45 -1.20
N ALA A 23 2.37 7.28 -0.48
CA ALA A 23 1.24 6.82 0.31
C ALA A 23 0.16 6.21 -0.58
N ASP A 24 -0.11 6.84 -1.72
CA ASP A 24 -1.06 6.32 -2.69
C ASP A 24 -0.59 4.98 -3.24
N ASN A 25 0.69 4.86 -3.53
CA ASN A 25 1.27 3.61 -4.02
C ASN A 25 1.13 2.49 -2.99
N VAL A 26 1.39 2.81 -1.73
CA VAL A 26 1.22 1.83 -0.64
C VAL A 26 -0.24 1.42 -0.53
N GLY A 27 -1.15 2.37 -0.63
CA GLY A 27 -2.58 2.09 -0.60
C GLY A 27 -2.99 1.16 -1.73
N ASN A 28 -2.45 1.36 -2.92
CA ASN A 28 -2.72 0.50 -4.07
C ASN A 28 -2.20 -0.92 -3.84
N VAL A 29 -1.01 -1.04 -3.24
CA VAL A 29 -0.45 -2.35 -2.92
C VAL A 29 -1.34 -3.08 -1.91
N ILE A 30 -1.79 -2.38 -0.90
CA ILE A 30 -2.67 -2.96 0.12
C ILE A 30 -3.97 -3.44 -0.53
N SER A 31 -4.56 -2.66 -1.42
CA SER A 31 -5.77 -3.04 -2.13
C SER A 31 -5.56 -4.29 -2.98
N ARG A 32 -4.42 -4.38 -3.65
CA ARG A 32 -4.09 -5.56 -4.43
C ARG A 32 -3.93 -6.78 -3.57
N MET A 33 -3.23 -6.64 -2.45
CA MET A 33 -3.05 -7.73 -1.52
C MET A 33 -4.38 -8.23 -0.99
N ASP A 34 -5.27 -7.31 -0.68
CA ASP A 34 -6.60 -7.64 -0.21
C ASP A 34 -7.37 -8.46 -1.25
N THR A 35 -7.31 -8.02 -2.50
CA THR A 35 -7.94 -8.75 -3.61
C THR A 35 -7.36 -10.16 -3.74
N LEU A 36 -6.04 -10.28 -3.68
CA LEU A 36 -5.38 -11.57 -3.79
C LEU A 36 -5.72 -12.49 -2.62
N LEU A 37 -5.81 -11.93 -1.42
CA LEU A 37 -6.18 -12.70 -0.24
C LEU A 37 -7.62 -13.21 -0.35
N ASN A 38 -8.52 -12.38 -0.85
CA ASN A 38 -9.89 -12.79 -1.07
C ASN A 38 -10.00 -13.90 -2.09
N ALA A 39 -9.22 -13.80 -3.17
CA ALA A 39 -9.18 -14.84 -4.19
C ALA A 39 -8.62 -16.15 -3.62
N LEU A 40 -7.56 -16.06 -2.85
CA LEU A 40 -6.97 -17.22 -2.21
C LEU A 40 -7.94 -17.88 -1.26
N GLN A 41 -8.66 -17.10 -0.47
CA GLN A 41 -9.65 -17.62 0.46
C GLN A 41 -10.77 -18.34 -0.26
N SER A 42 -11.23 -17.80 -1.37
CA SER A 42 -12.27 -18.41 -2.19
C SER A 42 -11.80 -19.76 -2.74
N GLU A 43 -10.56 -19.81 -3.23
CA GLU A 43 -9.99 -21.05 -3.74
C GLU A 43 -9.84 -22.09 -2.63
N TRP A 44 -9.40 -21.65 -1.49
CA TRP A 44 -9.23 -22.53 -0.33
C TRP A 44 -10.55 -23.12 0.11
N GLU A 45 -11.59 -22.29 0.22
CA GLU A 45 -12.93 -22.75 0.59
C GLU A 45 -13.51 -23.69 -0.45
N GLY A 46 -13.26 -23.40 -1.72
CA GLY A 46 -13.69 -24.28 -2.81
C GLY A 46 -13.07 -25.64 -2.71
N GLU A 47 -11.76 -25.71 -2.47
CA GLU A 47 -11.05 -26.98 -2.32
C GLU A 47 -11.50 -27.73 -1.08
N ALA A 48 -11.67 -27.03 0.02
CA ALA A 48 -12.13 -27.66 1.26
C ALA A 48 -13.51 -28.24 1.08
N SER A 49 -14.39 -27.54 0.39
CA SER A 49 -15.74 -27.99 0.12
C SER A 49 -15.73 -29.23 -0.78
N ALA A 50 -14.89 -29.23 -1.80
CA ALA A 50 -14.76 -30.36 -2.71
C ALA A 50 -14.22 -31.60 -2.00
N ALA A 51 -13.32 -31.41 -1.03
CA ALA A 51 -12.74 -32.51 -0.28
C ALA A 51 -13.76 -33.21 0.61
N TYR A 52 -14.82 -32.53 1.00
CA TYR A 52 -15.86 -33.11 1.84
C TYR A 52 -17.00 -33.78 1.06
N GLU A 53 -16.99 -33.58 -0.25
CA GLU A 53 -17.96 -34.25 -1.08
C GLU A 53 -17.49 -35.67 -1.40
#